data_d2548d092e57f7d546db332aaa8d8d3b
#
_entry.id   d2548d092e57f7d546db332aaa8d8d3b
#
_cell.length_a   1.000
_cell.length_b   1.000
_cell.length_c   1.000
_cell.angle_alpha   90.00
_cell.angle_beta   90.00
_cell.angle_gamma   90.00
#
_symmetry.space_group_name_H-M   'P 1'
#
loop_
_entity.id
_entity.type
_entity.pdbx_description
1 polymer ?
#
loop_
_entity_poly.entity_id
_entity_poly.type
_entity_poly.pdbx_seq_one_letter_code
_entity_poly.pdbx_strand_id
1 'polypeptide(L)'
;KADLFLSIHADGAVSSSAHGVETFITTAAGFDSSNHYGKGGDQSVVLNNRYNAANAMLGYAVQSNLLKMSGRSDRGVRRARFAVIKKAPCPAALVECGFLTNPEEERLLRTEAYRSRVAQGIVNGVRAYRTLVSRATR
;
A
#
# COMPACT_ATOMS: atom_id res chain seq x y z
N LYS A 1 3.89 -21.67 0.45
CA LYS A 1 4.58 -20.56 1.13
C LYS A 1 4.60 -19.38 0.18
N ALA A 2 4.06 -18.22 0.58
CA ALA A 2 4.07 -17.01 -0.24
C ALA A 2 5.37 -16.23 -0.02
N ASP A 3 5.91 -15.62 -1.08
CA ASP A 3 7.12 -14.80 -1.03
C ASP A 3 6.80 -13.34 -0.67
N LEU A 4 5.58 -12.89 -0.98
CA LEU A 4 5.02 -11.61 -0.60
C LEU A 4 3.49 -11.67 -0.54
N PHE A 5 2.86 -10.69 0.11
CA PHE A 5 1.41 -10.53 0.19
C PHE A 5 1.02 -9.10 -0.20
N LEU A 6 0.05 -8.97 -1.10
CA LEU A 6 -0.58 -7.70 -1.44
C LEU A 6 -2.09 -7.79 -1.23
N SER A 7 -2.63 -6.82 -0.50
CA SER A 7 -4.07 -6.58 -0.38
C SER A 7 -4.44 -5.40 -1.25
N ILE A 8 -5.39 -5.57 -2.18
CA ILE A 8 -5.76 -4.53 -3.14
C ILE A 8 -7.15 -4.02 -2.77
N HIS A 9 -7.25 -2.72 -2.56
CA HIS A 9 -8.42 -2.04 -2.04
C HIS A 9 -8.77 -0.79 -2.86
N ALA A 10 -9.96 -0.28 -2.61
CA ALA A 10 -10.37 1.07 -2.92
C ALA A 10 -10.97 1.67 -1.64
N ASP A 11 -10.40 2.79 -1.20
CA ASP A 11 -10.68 3.41 0.09
C ASP A 11 -12.02 4.16 0.10
N GLY A 12 -12.44 4.53 1.29
CA GLY A 12 -13.56 5.43 1.54
C GLY A 12 -13.20 6.45 2.61
N ALA A 13 -13.54 7.71 2.39
CA ALA A 13 -13.32 8.78 3.34
C ALA A 13 -14.63 9.50 3.66
N VAL A 14 -14.67 10.21 4.81
CA VAL A 14 -15.81 11.06 5.17
C VAL A 14 -15.99 12.20 4.15
N SER A 15 -14.87 12.77 3.69
CA SER A 15 -14.88 13.82 2.66
C SER A 15 -14.87 13.20 1.27
N SER A 16 -15.84 13.60 0.44
CA SER A 16 -15.88 13.24 -0.98
C SER A 16 -14.78 13.91 -1.82
N SER A 17 -14.05 14.87 -1.25
CA SER A 17 -12.88 15.48 -1.90
C SER A 17 -11.60 14.67 -1.74
N ALA A 18 -11.57 13.64 -0.87
CA ALA A 18 -10.42 12.75 -0.75
C ALA A 18 -10.19 12.00 -2.07
N HIS A 19 -8.94 11.99 -2.54
CA HIS A 19 -8.58 11.38 -3.82
C HIS A 19 -7.11 10.98 -3.85
N GLY A 20 -6.73 10.14 -4.81
CA GLY A 20 -5.36 9.69 -5.02
C GLY A 20 -5.13 8.22 -4.64
N VAL A 21 -3.90 7.77 -4.79
CA VAL A 21 -3.48 6.41 -4.48
C VAL A 21 -2.46 6.39 -3.36
N GLU A 22 -2.52 5.38 -2.50
CA GLU A 22 -1.59 5.21 -1.38
C GLU A 22 -1.27 3.72 -1.15
N THR A 23 -0.11 3.48 -0.57
CA THR A 23 0.30 2.12 -0.20
C THR A 23 0.60 2.07 1.29
N PHE A 24 -0.09 1.21 2.02
CA PHE A 24 0.16 0.99 3.43
C PHE A 24 1.08 -0.20 3.66
N ILE A 25 2.02 -0.02 4.58
CA ILE A 25 2.85 -1.07 5.14
C ILE A 25 2.66 -1.14 6.65
N THR A 26 3.06 -2.23 7.27
CA THR A 26 2.93 -2.39 8.72
C THR A 26 3.71 -1.32 9.47
N THR A 27 3.07 -0.68 10.44
CA THR A 27 3.73 0.28 11.35
C THR A 27 4.83 -0.42 12.14
N ALA A 28 5.99 0.22 12.25
CA ALA A 28 7.09 -0.29 13.08
C ALA A 28 6.67 -0.33 14.57
N ALA A 29 7.26 -1.26 15.32
CA ALA A 29 7.06 -1.33 16.76
C ALA A 29 7.50 -0.03 17.44
N GLY A 30 6.77 0.41 18.44
CA GLY A 30 7.04 1.65 19.18
C GLY A 30 6.58 2.95 18.48
N PHE A 31 5.88 2.86 17.33
CA PHE A 31 5.36 4.02 16.61
C PHE A 31 3.85 3.91 16.39
N ASP A 32 3.19 5.06 16.34
CA ASP A 32 1.77 5.16 16.00
C ASP A 32 1.56 4.98 14.49
N SER A 33 0.39 4.44 14.14
CA SER A 33 -0.03 4.35 12.74
C SER A 33 -0.32 5.74 12.16
N SER A 34 0.03 5.97 10.90
CA SER A 34 -0.19 7.25 10.22
C SER A 34 -1.67 7.60 9.99
N ASN A 35 -2.56 6.64 10.18
CA ASN A 35 -4.01 6.82 10.19
C ASN A 35 -4.61 6.90 11.61
N HIS A 36 -3.78 6.97 12.65
CA HIS A 36 -4.22 7.20 14.02
C HIS A 36 -4.30 8.70 14.31
N TYR A 37 -5.42 9.12 14.88
CA TYR A 37 -5.65 10.51 15.31
C TYR A 37 -5.86 10.52 16.84
N GLY A 38 -4.99 11.24 17.55
CA GLY A 38 -5.05 11.36 19.01
C GLY A 38 -3.83 10.78 19.72
N LYS A 39 -3.89 10.75 21.08
CA LYS A 39 -2.82 10.19 21.92
C LYS A 39 -3.08 8.71 22.20
N GLY A 40 -2.02 7.91 22.37
CA GLY A 40 -2.11 6.53 22.83
C GLY A 40 -2.51 5.51 21.78
N GLY A 41 -2.00 5.64 20.55
CA GLY A 41 -2.18 4.65 19.50
C GLY A 41 -1.55 3.29 19.84
N ASP A 42 -1.97 2.25 19.13
CA ASP A 42 -1.38 0.90 19.25
C ASP A 42 0.07 0.92 18.73
N GLN A 43 1.03 0.77 19.63
CA GLN A 43 2.48 0.72 19.34
C GLN A 43 3.05 -0.70 19.46
N SER A 44 2.19 -1.71 19.58
CA SER A 44 2.59 -3.09 19.83
C SER A 44 3.47 -3.67 18.72
N VAL A 45 4.30 -4.63 19.11
CA VAL A 45 5.03 -5.49 18.17
C VAL A 45 4.05 -6.47 17.52
N VAL A 46 4.09 -6.57 16.20
CA VAL A 46 3.24 -7.49 15.43
C VAL A 46 4.11 -8.42 14.58
N LEU A 47 3.54 -9.56 14.15
CA LEU A 47 4.25 -10.60 13.42
C LEU A 47 5.02 -10.06 12.21
N ASN A 48 4.40 -9.16 11.46
CA ASN A 48 4.95 -8.62 10.21
C ASN A 48 6.09 -7.60 10.44
N ASN A 49 6.35 -7.14 11.68
CA ASN A 49 7.47 -6.22 11.97
C ASN A 49 8.84 -6.81 11.63
N ARG A 50 8.98 -8.14 11.62
CA ARG A 50 10.22 -8.79 11.15
C ARG A 50 10.60 -8.45 9.71
N TYR A 51 9.66 -7.96 8.92
CA TYR A 51 9.85 -7.61 7.51
C TYR A 51 9.88 -6.10 7.26
N ASN A 52 10.08 -5.25 8.28
CA ASN A 52 9.99 -3.79 8.15
C ASN A 52 10.76 -3.21 6.95
N ALA A 53 12.02 -3.63 6.75
CA ALA A 53 12.83 -3.17 5.63
C ALA A 53 12.28 -3.66 4.28
N ALA A 54 11.91 -4.94 4.19
CA ALA A 54 11.33 -5.53 2.99
C ALA A 54 9.95 -4.91 2.65
N ASN A 55 9.13 -4.63 3.67
CA ASN A 55 7.85 -3.92 3.50
C ASN A 55 8.06 -2.51 2.94
N ALA A 56 9.07 -1.78 3.45
CA ALA A 56 9.37 -0.44 2.96
C ALA A 56 9.80 -0.47 1.48
N MET A 57 10.67 -1.40 1.11
CA MET A 57 11.09 -1.60 -0.29
C MET A 57 9.91 -1.97 -1.19
N LEU A 58 9.05 -2.88 -0.72
CA LEU A 58 7.83 -3.31 -1.43
C LEU A 58 6.86 -2.13 -1.61
N GLY A 59 6.55 -1.44 -0.52
CA GLY A 59 5.63 -0.30 -0.54
C GLY A 59 6.09 0.82 -1.48
N TYR A 60 7.37 1.19 -1.41
CA TYR A 60 7.94 2.19 -2.31
C TYR A 60 7.91 1.74 -3.78
N ALA A 61 8.30 0.51 -4.08
CA ALA A 61 8.30 -0.02 -5.44
C ALA A 61 6.88 -0.08 -6.02
N VAL A 62 5.89 -0.50 -5.22
CA VAL A 62 4.48 -0.53 -5.65
C VAL A 62 3.95 0.89 -5.83
N GLN A 63 4.09 1.79 -4.84
CA GLN A 63 3.58 3.16 -4.91
C GLN A 63 4.12 3.90 -6.13
N SER A 64 5.43 3.89 -6.34
CA SER A 64 6.05 4.62 -7.45
C SER A 64 5.61 4.14 -8.84
N ASN A 65 5.37 2.84 -9.01
CA ASN A 65 4.90 2.28 -10.27
C ASN A 65 3.39 2.43 -10.46
N LEU A 66 2.61 2.36 -9.37
CA LEU A 66 1.19 2.64 -9.37
C LEU A 66 0.91 4.09 -9.81
N LEU A 67 1.66 5.06 -9.28
CA LEU A 67 1.56 6.47 -9.67
C LEU A 67 1.78 6.67 -11.17
N LYS A 68 2.85 6.09 -11.73
CA LYS A 68 3.17 6.19 -13.15
C LYS A 68 2.06 5.68 -14.05
N MET A 69 1.36 4.63 -13.63
CA MET A 69 0.33 3.98 -14.43
C MET A 69 -1.07 4.55 -14.19
N SER A 70 -1.40 4.91 -12.96
CA SER A 70 -2.73 5.45 -12.60
C SER A 70 -2.92 6.90 -13.02
N GLY A 71 -1.85 7.70 -12.99
CA GLY A 71 -1.90 9.15 -13.18
C GLY A 71 -2.67 9.89 -12.08
N ARG A 72 -2.82 9.29 -10.90
CA ARG A 72 -3.52 9.88 -9.76
C ARG A 72 -2.58 10.61 -8.81
N SER A 73 -3.16 11.39 -7.92
CA SER A 73 -2.42 12.12 -6.88
C SER A 73 -1.67 11.15 -5.96
N ASP A 74 -0.44 11.51 -5.60
CA ASP A 74 0.39 10.74 -4.68
C ASP A 74 0.01 11.03 -3.24
N ARG A 75 -0.46 10.02 -2.52
CA ARG A 75 -0.66 10.08 -1.06
C ARG A 75 0.46 9.39 -0.28
N GLY A 76 1.42 8.81 -0.99
CA GLY A 76 2.65 8.23 -0.46
C GLY A 76 2.53 6.82 0.10
N VAL A 77 3.66 6.37 0.65
CA VAL A 77 3.72 5.14 1.45
C VAL A 77 3.42 5.49 2.91
N ARG A 78 2.39 4.88 3.45
CA ARG A 78 1.89 5.12 4.82
C ARG A 78 2.05 3.88 5.67
N ARG A 79 1.88 4.03 6.97
CA ARG A 79 2.04 2.93 7.93
C ARG A 79 0.78 2.75 8.75
N ALA A 80 0.27 1.51 8.78
CA ALA A 80 -0.90 1.16 9.59
C ALA A 80 -0.83 -0.31 10.05
N ARG A 81 -1.56 -0.62 11.14
CA ARG A 81 -1.69 -1.99 11.67
C ARG A 81 -2.95 -2.67 11.16
N PHE A 82 -3.22 -2.56 9.86
CA PHE A 82 -4.35 -3.28 9.27
C PHE A 82 -4.24 -4.78 9.47
N ALA A 83 -5.36 -5.42 9.80
CA ALA A 83 -5.40 -6.83 10.16
C ALA A 83 -4.78 -7.75 9.11
N VAL A 84 -5.02 -7.42 7.83
CA VAL A 84 -4.55 -8.22 6.69
C VAL A 84 -3.04 -8.21 6.51
N ILE A 85 -2.34 -7.11 6.87
CA ILE A 85 -0.89 -7.00 6.69
C ILE A 85 -0.11 -7.27 7.98
N LYS A 86 -0.63 -6.88 9.16
CA LYS A 86 0.11 -7.03 10.43
C LYS A 86 0.38 -8.48 10.83
N LYS A 87 -0.42 -9.42 10.31
CA LYS A 87 -0.29 -10.87 10.57
C LYS A 87 0.38 -11.62 9.41
N ALA A 88 0.75 -10.96 8.33
CA ALA A 88 1.35 -11.61 7.18
C ALA A 88 2.71 -12.23 7.52
N PRO A 89 2.95 -13.52 7.15
CA PRO A 89 4.18 -14.24 7.43
C PRO A 89 5.28 -14.01 6.38
N CYS A 90 5.12 -12.99 5.54
CA CYS A 90 6.02 -12.57 4.47
C CYS A 90 5.96 -11.05 4.30
N PRO A 91 6.84 -10.41 3.51
CA PRO A 91 6.70 -9.00 3.15
C PRO A 91 5.30 -8.68 2.65
N ALA A 92 4.69 -7.60 3.16
CA ALA A 92 3.29 -7.31 2.90
C ALA A 92 3.01 -5.81 2.72
N ALA A 93 2.07 -5.50 1.84
CA ALA A 93 1.53 -4.16 1.67
C ALA A 93 0.02 -4.21 1.34
N LEU A 94 -0.67 -3.11 1.63
CA LEU A 94 -2.05 -2.86 1.23
C LEU A 94 -2.05 -1.65 0.29
N VAL A 95 -2.69 -1.79 -0.85
CA VAL A 95 -2.70 -0.79 -1.93
C VAL A 95 -4.10 -0.22 -2.06
N GLU A 96 -4.23 1.09 -1.86
CA GLU A 96 -5.46 1.83 -2.13
C GLU A 96 -5.40 2.45 -3.52
N CYS A 97 -6.28 1.98 -4.40
CA CYS A 97 -6.27 2.31 -5.83
C CYS A 97 -7.10 3.54 -6.18
N GLY A 98 -7.63 4.24 -5.21
CA GLY A 98 -8.51 5.40 -5.31
C GLY A 98 -9.60 5.36 -4.24
N PHE A 99 -10.43 6.40 -4.21
CA PHE A 99 -11.49 6.59 -3.21
C PHE A 99 -12.87 6.38 -3.81
N LEU A 100 -13.62 5.41 -3.32
CA LEU A 100 -15.02 5.16 -3.74
C LEU A 100 -15.96 6.29 -3.37
N THR A 101 -15.60 7.08 -2.36
CA THR A 101 -16.37 8.26 -1.92
C THR A 101 -16.13 9.49 -2.79
N ASN A 102 -15.11 9.47 -3.66
CA ASN A 102 -14.86 10.52 -4.64
C ASN A 102 -15.55 10.17 -5.98
N PRO A 103 -16.50 10.99 -6.48
CA PRO A 103 -17.28 10.64 -7.68
C PRO A 103 -16.42 10.46 -8.95
N GLU A 104 -15.31 11.19 -9.08
CA GLU A 104 -14.41 11.03 -10.23
C GLU A 104 -13.66 9.70 -10.16
N GLU A 105 -13.09 9.38 -9.00
CA GLU A 105 -12.33 8.15 -8.83
C GLU A 105 -13.21 6.90 -8.83
N GLU A 106 -14.39 6.98 -8.25
CA GLU A 106 -15.39 5.91 -8.32
C GLU A 106 -15.76 5.61 -9.78
N ARG A 107 -15.99 6.64 -10.59
CA ARG A 107 -16.25 6.48 -12.02
C ARG A 107 -15.07 5.85 -12.77
N LEU A 108 -13.82 6.24 -12.44
CA LEU A 108 -12.63 5.63 -13.03
C LEU A 108 -12.48 4.16 -12.62
N LEU A 109 -12.66 3.84 -11.34
CA LEU A 109 -12.58 2.46 -10.81
C LEU A 109 -13.58 1.51 -11.47
N ARG A 110 -14.72 2.02 -11.96
CA ARG A 110 -15.69 1.23 -12.74
C ARG A 110 -15.20 0.89 -14.15
N THR A 111 -14.23 1.62 -14.70
CA THR A 111 -13.72 1.37 -16.06
C THR A 111 -12.67 0.27 -16.07
N GLU A 112 -12.75 -0.62 -17.06
CA GLU A 112 -11.73 -1.66 -17.27
C GLU A 112 -10.37 -1.06 -17.58
N ALA A 113 -10.33 0.00 -18.38
CA ALA A 113 -9.10 0.69 -18.76
C ALA A 113 -8.31 1.21 -17.54
N TYR A 114 -8.99 1.80 -16.55
CA TYR A 114 -8.33 2.27 -15.34
C TYR A 114 -7.86 1.10 -14.48
N ARG A 115 -8.70 0.10 -14.26
CA ARG A 115 -8.32 -1.09 -13.49
C ARG A 115 -7.12 -1.83 -14.11
N SER A 116 -7.06 -1.92 -15.44
CA SER A 116 -5.92 -2.52 -16.16
C SER A 116 -4.62 -1.73 -15.93
N ARG A 117 -4.67 -0.40 -15.96
CA ARG A 117 -3.50 0.44 -15.65
C ARG A 117 -3.04 0.28 -14.21
N VAL A 118 -3.98 0.26 -13.27
CA VAL A 118 -3.69 0.00 -11.84
C VAL A 118 -3.03 -1.36 -11.66
N ALA A 119 -3.61 -2.41 -12.24
CA ALA A 119 -3.05 -3.76 -12.17
C ALA A 119 -1.63 -3.82 -12.77
N GLN A 120 -1.40 -3.17 -13.92
CA GLN A 120 -0.08 -3.10 -14.54
C GLN A 120 0.92 -2.34 -13.65
N GLY A 121 0.50 -1.26 -13.00
CA GLY A 121 1.32 -0.51 -12.04
C GLY A 121 1.75 -1.37 -10.86
N ILE A 122 0.82 -2.13 -10.28
CA ILE A 122 1.10 -3.05 -9.18
C ILE A 122 2.08 -4.15 -9.64
N VAL A 123 1.86 -4.77 -10.79
CA VAL A 123 2.76 -5.81 -11.36
C VAL A 123 4.15 -5.25 -11.60
N ASN A 124 4.27 -4.06 -12.16
CA ASN A 124 5.56 -3.39 -12.36
C ASN A 124 6.26 -3.12 -11.02
N GLY A 125 5.52 -2.71 -9.99
CA GLY A 125 6.02 -2.52 -8.63
C GLY A 125 6.58 -3.81 -8.03
N VAL A 126 5.87 -4.93 -8.16
CA VAL A 126 6.33 -6.24 -7.69
C VAL A 126 7.62 -6.67 -8.42
N ARG A 127 7.69 -6.47 -9.75
CA ARG A 127 8.91 -6.76 -10.53
C ARG A 127 10.09 -5.90 -10.09
N ALA A 128 9.87 -4.61 -9.84
CA ALA A 128 10.88 -3.70 -9.32
C ALA A 128 11.37 -4.15 -7.92
N TYR A 129 10.45 -4.48 -7.02
CA TYR A 129 10.78 -5.03 -5.71
C TYR A 129 11.64 -6.29 -5.80
N ARG A 130 11.27 -7.26 -6.65
CA ARG A 130 12.07 -8.47 -6.88
C ARG A 130 13.50 -8.14 -7.30
N THR A 131 13.69 -7.17 -8.18
CA THR A 131 15.01 -6.72 -8.62
C THR A 131 15.82 -6.11 -7.48
N LEU A 132 15.19 -5.30 -6.61
CA LEU A 132 15.83 -4.71 -5.44
C LEU A 132 16.32 -5.79 -4.46
N VAL A 133 15.46 -6.75 -4.13
CA VAL A 133 15.82 -7.86 -3.23
C VAL A 133 16.95 -8.69 -3.80
N SER A 134 16.91 -9.04 -5.09
CA SER A 134 17.97 -9.82 -5.74
C SER A 134 19.32 -9.12 -5.76
N ARG A 135 19.35 -7.79 -5.72
CA ARG A 135 20.61 -7.00 -5.62
C ARG A 135 21.12 -6.94 -4.18
N ALA A 136 20.24 -6.89 -3.22
CA ALA A 136 20.60 -6.81 -1.79
C ALA A 136 21.13 -8.15 -1.23
N THR A 137 20.90 -9.27 -1.91
CA THR A 137 21.33 -10.63 -1.53
C THR A 137 22.60 -11.10 -2.25
N ARG A 138 23.21 -10.26 -3.05
CA ARG A 138 24.52 -10.47 -3.70
C ARG A 138 25.63 -9.73 -2.96
#